data_ffec49d45babb1d8bd4ff2717c5ed8f9
#
_entry.id   ffec49d45babb1d8bd4ff2717c5ed8f9
#
_cell.length_a   1.000
_cell.length_b   1.000
_cell.length_c   1.000
_cell.angle_alpha   90.00
_cell.angle_beta   90.00
_cell.angle_gamma   90.00
#
_symmetry.space_group_name_H-M   'P 1'
#
loop_
_entity.id
_entity.type
_entity.pdbx_description
1 polymer ?
#
loop_
_entity_poly.entity_id
_entity_poly.type
_entity_poly.pdbx_seq_one_letter_code
_entity_poly.pdbx_strand_id
1 'polypeptide(L)'
;MNDHILLPEGSIEKQTTTLNLGPTHPATHGVFQNILELDGERIMKSTSTVGYIHRAFEKIAERRPLYQITPLTDRLNYCSSPINNMGWHLTCEKLLGVKTPKRVDYLRVIIMELARIADHLICNSIVGVDSGAYSGFLYLMQYRELIYEIY
;
A
#
# COMPACT_ATOMS: atom_id res chain seq x y z
N MET A 1 13.01 41.79 -47.80
CA MET A 1 11.72 41.14 -48.06
C MET A 1 11.74 39.82 -47.32
N ASN A 2 11.19 39.82 -46.13
CA ASN A 2 11.03 38.61 -45.36
C ASN A 2 9.55 38.21 -45.46
N ASP A 3 9.27 37.30 -46.37
CA ASP A 3 7.94 36.71 -46.47
C ASP A 3 7.74 35.74 -45.30
N HIS A 4 7.13 36.26 -44.23
CA HIS A 4 6.56 35.40 -43.20
C HIS A 4 5.38 34.65 -43.86
N ILE A 5 5.61 33.37 -44.17
CA ILE A 5 4.55 32.45 -44.52
C ILE A 5 3.68 32.30 -43.26
N LEU A 6 2.57 33.01 -43.20
CA LEU A 6 1.51 32.81 -42.24
C LEU A 6 0.86 31.47 -42.61
N LEU A 7 1.20 30.42 -41.87
CA LEU A 7 0.42 29.19 -41.89
C LEU A 7 -1.01 29.49 -41.43
N PRO A 8 -2.03 28.99 -42.13
CA PRO A 8 -3.41 29.21 -41.72
C PRO A 8 -3.59 28.69 -40.27
N GLU A 9 -4.29 29.45 -39.46
CA GLU A 9 -4.77 29.03 -38.13
C GLU A 9 -5.79 27.90 -38.31
N GLY A 10 -5.33 26.75 -38.80
CA GLY A 10 -6.00 25.47 -38.61
C GLY A 10 -5.56 24.95 -37.27
N SER A 11 -6.48 24.89 -36.34
CA SER A 11 -6.31 24.22 -35.08
C SER A 11 -5.69 22.86 -35.33
N ILE A 12 -4.38 22.72 -35.08
CA ILE A 12 -3.77 21.40 -34.91
C ILE A 12 -4.47 20.84 -33.69
N GLU A 13 -5.47 19.99 -33.89
CA GLU A 13 -6.06 19.22 -32.79
C GLU A 13 -4.91 18.53 -32.10
N LYS A 14 -4.61 18.98 -30.88
CA LYS A 14 -3.61 18.31 -30.05
C LYS A 14 -4.05 16.88 -29.87
N GLN A 15 -3.44 15.95 -30.56
CA GLN A 15 -3.68 14.53 -30.35
C GLN A 15 -3.11 14.16 -28.98
N THR A 16 -3.97 14.13 -27.99
CA THR A 16 -3.63 13.57 -26.68
C THR A 16 -3.70 12.05 -26.74
N THR A 17 -2.72 11.38 -26.16
CA THR A 17 -2.69 9.92 -26.03
C THR A 17 -3.23 9.54 -24.67
N THR A 18 -4.09 8.54 -24.62
CA THR A 18 -4.60 7.99 -23.34
C THR A 18 -3.75 6.80 -22.92
N LEU A 19 -3.18 6.87 -21.72
CA LEU A 19 -2.44 5.78 -21.09
C LEU A 19 -3.24 5.24 -19.90
N ASN A 20 -3.54 3.96 -19.92
CA ASN A 20 -4.20 3.28 -18.81
C ASN A 20 -3.18 2.54 -17.93
N LEU A 21 -3.02 3.00 -16.69
CA LEU A 21 -2.19 2.38 -15.67
C LEU A 21 -3.09 1.65 -14.66
N GLY A 22 -3.19 0.33 -14.81
CA GLY A 22 -3.86 -0.54 -13.87
C GLY A 22 -5.32 -0.92 -14.19
N PRO A 23 -5.91 -1.75 -13.31
CA PRO A 23 -5.34 -2.29 -12.07
C PRO A 23 -4.23 -3.32 -12.27
N THR A 24 -4.15 -3.99 -13.42
CA THR A 24 -3.15 -5.02 -13.74
C THR A 24 -1.87 -4.41 -14.30
N HIS A 25 -1.31 -3.42 -13.60
CA HIS A 25 -0.08 -2.74 -13.97
C HIS A 25 0.88 -2.72 -12.79
N PRO A 26 2.20 -2.97 -12.98
CA PRO A 26 3.18 -2.99 -11.88
C PRO A 26 3.18 -1.71 -11.04
N ALA A 27 3.04 -0.54 -11.67
CA ALA A 27 3.04 0.75 -10.98
C ALA A 27 1.84 0.98 -10.05
N THR A 28 0.75 0.25 -10.24
CA THR A 28 -0.48 0.38 -9.43
C THR A 28 -0.66 -0.75 -8.42
N HIS A 29 0.25 -1.71 -8.40
CA HIS A 29 0.27 -2.86 -7.47
C HIS A 29 -1.04 -3.68 -7.45
N GLY A 30 -1.87 -3.59 -8.50
CA GLY A 30 -3.16 -4.26 -8.58
C GLY A 30 -4.29 -3.61 -7.77
N VAL A 31 -4.07 -2.49 -7.12
CA VAL A 31 -4.97 -1.90 -6.12
C VAL A 31 -5.76 -0.68 -6.59
N PHE A 32 -5.31 -0.03 -7.67
CA PHE A 32 -6.05 1.10 -8.27
C PHE A 32 -5.79 1.22 -9.77
N GLN A 33 -6.59 2.02 -10.42
CA GLN A 33 -6.44 2.38 -11.83
C GLN A 33 -6.16 3.87 -11.95
N ASN A 34 -5.27 4.23 -12.86
CA ASN A 34 -5.03 5.61 -13.20
C ASN A 34 -5.04 5.79 -14.72
N ILE A 35 -5.98 6.57 -15.22
CA ILE A 35 -6.08 6.92 -16.64
C ILE A 35 -5.44 8.28 -16.84
N LEU A 36 -4.38 8.33 -17.64
CA LEU A 36 -3.64 9.53 -17.94
C LEU A 36 -3.95 10.00 -19.37
N GLU A 37 -4.19 11.29 -19.55
CA GLU A 37 -4.22 11.97 -20.84
C GLU A 37 -2.88 12.68 -21.01
N LEU A 38 -2.13 12.30 -22.05
CA LEU A 38 -0.77 12.74 -22.30
C LEU A 38 -0.70 13.61 -23.57
N ASP A 39 0.08 14.70 -23.51
CA ASP A 39 0.56 15.48 -24.65
C ASP A 39 2.06 15.22 -24.77
N GLY A 40 2.44 14.22 -25.59
CA GLY A 40 3.78 13.65 -25.55
C GLY A 40 4.08 12.99 -24.20
N GLU A 41 5.11 13.46 -23.49
CA GLU A 41 5.47 13.00 -22.13
C GLU A 41 4.80 13.82 -21.02
N ARG A 42 4.06 14.86 -21.38
CA ARG A 42 3.43 15.73 -20.41
C ARG A 42 2.05 15.22 -20.02
N ILE A 43 1.81 15.05 -18.72
CA ILE A 43 0.52 14.66 -18.17
C ILE A 43 -0.41 15.89 -18.18
N MET A 44 -1.48 15.82 -18.96
CA MET A 44 -2.49 16.87 -19.06
C MET A 44 -3.61 16.65 -18.04
N LYS A 45 -3.98 15.38 -17.85
CA LYS A 45 -5.03 14.99 -16.90
C LYS A 45 -4.76 13.60 -16.34
N SER A 46 -5.14 13.41 -15.10
CA SER A 46 -5.09 12.11 -14.40
C SER A 46 -6.44 11.84 -13.74
N THR A 47 -7.00 10.66 -14.02
CA THR A 47 -8.25 10.19 -13.42
C THR A 47 -7.99 8.89 -12.69
N SER A 48 -8.00 8.93 -11.35
CA SER A 48 -7.74 7.78 -10.51
C SER A 48 -9.03 7.12 -10.06
N THR A 49 -9.10 5.79 -10.14
CA THR A 49 -10.20 4.97 -9.63
C THR A 49 -9.64 4.00 -8.59
N VAL A 50 -10.20 4.04 -7.39
CA VAL A 50 -9.82 3.18 -6.26
C VAL A 50 -10.95 2.20 -5.93
N GLY A 51 -10.68 1.25 -5.01
CA GLY A 51 -11.70 0.31 -4.54
C GLY A 51 -11.50 -1.13 -5.02
N TYR A 52 -10.47 -1.44 -5.81
CA TYR A 52 -10.21 -2.79 -6.32
C TYR A 52 -9.92 -3.83 -5.24
N ILE A 53 -9.49 -3.39 -4.06
CA ILE A 53 -9.29 -4.24 -2.88
C ILE A 53 -10.34 -3.99 -1.78
N HIS A 54 -11.41 -3.27 -2.08
CA HIS A 54 -12.49 -3.03 -1.11
C HIS A 54 -13.24 -4.32 -0.81
N ARG A 55 -13.17 -4.80 0.44
CA ARG A 55 -13.76 -6.06 0.90
C ARG A 55 -14.89 -5.87 1.92
N ALA A 56 -15.46 -4.68 2.03
CA ALA A 56 -16.47 -4.32 3.02
C ALA A 56 -16.06 -4.72 4.45
N PHE A 57 -14.81 -4.45 4.82
CA PHE A 57 -14.17 -4.83 6.07
C PHE A 57 -15.01 -4.44 7.30
N GLU A 58 -15.44 -3.20 7.37
CA GLU A 58 -16.24 -2.68 8.50
C GLU A 58 -17.59 -3.40 8.62
N LYS A 59 -18.24 -3.66 7.48
CA LYS A 59 -19.53 -4.37 7.45
C LYS A 59 -19.41 -5.84 7.84
N ILE A 60 -18.30 -6.48 7.53
CA ILE A 60 -17.99 -7.84 7.98
C ILE A 60 -17.72 -7.83 9.48
N ALA A 61 -16.98 -6.85 10.00
CA ALA A 61 -16.66 -6.73 11.41
C ALA A 61 -17.90 -6.57 12.29
N GLU A 62 -18.90 -5.79 11.85
CA GLU A 62 -20.19 -5.65 12.57
C GLU A 62 -20.94 -6.97 12.79
N ARG A 63 -20.71 -7.97 11.94
CA ARG A 63 -21.44 -9.25 11.95
C ARG A 63 -20.67 -10.38 12.60
N ARG A 64 -19.46 -10.14 13.07
CA ARG A 64 -18.58 -11.16 13.65
C ARG A 64 -18.34 -10.93 15.14
N PRO A 65 -18.16 -12.00 15.93
CA PRO A 65 -17.69 -11.86 17.30
C PRO A 65 -16.26 -11.30 17.35
N LEU A 66 -15.91 -10.62 18.45
CA LEU A 66 -14.65 -9.88 18.60
C LEU A 66 -13.40 -10.69 18.24
N TYR A 67 -13.36 -11.97 18.64
CA TYR A 67 -12.21 -12.85 18.36
C TYR A 67 -12.03 -13.22 16.88
N GLN A 68 -13.09 -13.10 16.06
CA GLN A 68 -13.04 -13.38 14.62
C GLN A 68 -12.68 -12.13 13.79
N ILE A 69 -12.50 -10.98 14.42
CA ILE A 69 -12.13 -9.74 13.72
C ILE A 69 -10.61 -9.65 13.53
N THR A 70 -9.81 -10.27 14.40
CA THR A 70 -8.35 -10.25 14.33
C THR A 70 -7.79 -10.57 12.92
N PRO A 71 -8.24 -11.62 12.21
CA PRO A 71 -7.77 -11.88 10.85
C PRO A 71 -8.15 -10.79 9.83
N LEU A 72 -9.12 -9.95 10.15
CA LEU A 72 -9.48 -8.81 9.29
C LEU A 72 -8.54 -7.63 9.53
N THR A 73 -8.15 -7.40 10.80
CA THR A 73 -7.22 -6.32 11.14
C THR A 73 -5.81 -6.56 10.62
N ASP A 74 -5.40 -7.82 10.43
CA ASP A 74 -4.15 -8.19 9.74
C ASP A 74 -4.01 -7.50 8.38
N ARG A 75 -5.09 -7.32 7.66
CA ARG A 75 -5.12 -6.84 6.28
C ARG A 75 -5.14 -5.32 6.14
N LEU A 76 -5.16 -4.57 7.23
CA LEU A 76 -5.07 -3.10 7.20
C LEU A 76 -3.69 -2.64 6.75
N ASN A 77 -2.64 -3.14 7.42
CA ASN A 77 -1.26 -3.08 6.96
C ASN A 77 -0.66 -4.48 7.08
N TYR A 78 -0.76 -5.26 6.01
CA TYR A 78 -0.38 -6.68 6.01
C TYR A 78 1.13 -6.93 6.15
N CYS A 79 1.97 -5.87 6.05
CA CYS A 79 3.41 -5.96 6.26
C CYS A 79 3.77 -5.96 7.75
N SER A 80 2.95 -5.35 8.60
CA SER A 80 3.11 -5.26 10.06
C SER A 80 1.83 -5.64 10.80
N SER A 81 1.23 -6.76 10.44
CA SER A 81 -0.03 -7.28 11.01
C SER A 81 -0.11 -7.24 12.54
N PRO A 82 0.94 -7.63 13.31
CA PRO A 82 0.89 -7.58 14.76
C PRO A 82 0.60 -6.20 15.35
N ILE A 83 1.02 -5.12 14.68
CA ILE A 83 0.75 -3.75 15.13
C ILE A 83 -0.74 -3.42 15.02
N ASN A 84 -1.37 -3.80 13.90
CA ASN A 84 -2.80 -3.59 13.69
C ASN A 84 -3.65 -4.40 14.68
N ASN A 85 -3.29 -5.67 14.86
CA ASN A 85 -3.95 -6.55 15.81
C ASN A 85 -3.85 -6.01 17.24
N MET A 86 -2.69 -5.45 17.59
CA MET A 86 -2.51 -4.84 18.90
C MET A 86 -3.47 -3.67 19.11
N GLY A 87 -3.63 -2.79 18.11
CA GLY A 87 -4.60 -1.69 18.19
C GLY A 87 -6.02 -2.19 18.45
N TRP A 88 -6.42 -3.26 17.75
CA TRP A 88 -7.71 -3.92 17.96
C TRP A 88 -7.84 -4.51 19.37
N HIS A 89 -6.87 -5.30 19.81
CA HIS A 89 -6.91 -5.96 21.11
C HIS A 89 -6.89 -4.97 22.28
N LEU A 90 -6.09 -3.90 22.21
CA LEU A 90 -6.10 -2.83 23.22
C LEU A 90 -7.47 -2.15 23.31
N THR A 91 -8.14 -1.97 22.18
CA THR A 91 -9.50 -1.41 22.15
C THR A 91 -10.49 -2.35 22.83
N CYS A 92 -10.43 -3.64 22.51
CA CYS A 92 -11.28 -4.66 23.14
C CYS A 92 -11.03 -4.78 24.65
N GLU A 93 -9.78 -4.79 25.09
CA GLU A 93 -9.40 -4.85 26.50
C GLU A 93 -9.91 -3.64 27.28
N LYS A 94 -9.79 -2.45 26.67
CA LYS A 94 -10.33 -1.24 27.27
C LYS A 94 -11.85 -1.28 27.40
N LEU A 95 -12.54 -1.80 26.38
CA LEU A 95 -14.00 -1.96 26.38
C LEU A 95 -14.46 -2.95 27.45
N LEU A 96 -13.74 -4.06 27.59
CA LEU A 96 -14.09 -5.14 28.52
C LEU A 96 -13.53 -4.92 29.95
N GLY A 97 -12.71 -3.89 30.16
CA GLY A 97 -12.07 -3.61 31.45
C GLY A 97 -11.00 -4.63 31.84
N VAL A 98 -10.45 -5.38 30.89
CA VAL A 98 -9.43 -6.40 31.14
C VAL A 98 -8.09 -5.73 31.42
N LYS A 99 -7.39 -6.19 32.46
CA LYS A 99 -6.02 -5.74 32.79
C LYS A 99 -5.03 -6.86 32.48
N THR A 100 -4.03 -6.56 31.69
CA THR A 100 -2.95 -7.49 31.33
C THR A 100 -1.80 -7.44 32.33
N PRO A 101 -1.12 -8.57 32.59
CA PRO A 101 0.11 -8.58 33.38
C PRO A 101 1.25 -7.88 32.63
N LYS A 102 2.18 -7.25 33.33
CA LYS A 102 3.35 -6.55 32.76
C LYS A 102 4.17 -7.41 31.79
N ARG A 103 4.28 -8.71 32.03
CA ARG A 103 4.98 -9.64 31.12
C ARG A 103 4.35 -9.63 29.72
N VAL A 104 3.03 -9.60 29.64
CA VAL A 104 2.30 -9.56 28.35
C VAL A 104 2.61 -8.25 27.63
N ASP A 105 2.64 -7.13 28.35
CA ASP A 105 2.92 -5.83 27.75
C ASP A 105 4.33 -5.77 27.13
N TYR A 106 5.35 -6.33 27.82
CA TYR A 106 6.71 -6.42 27.27
C TYR A 106 6.77 -7.33 26.04
N LEU A 107 6.12 -8.49 26.05
CA LEU A 107 6.08 -9.40 24.89
C LEU A 107 5.39 -8.74 23.70
N ARG A 108 4.33 -7.99 23.92
CA ARG A 108 3.63 -7.23 22.89
C ARG A 108 4.55 -6.19 22.24
N VAL A 109 5.31 -5.44 23.04
CA VAL A 109 6.25 -4.46 22.52
C VAL A 109 7.33 -5.14 21.67
N ILE A 110 7.89 -6.26 22.11
CA ILE A 110 8.89 -7.01 21.34
C ILE A 110 8.32 -7.44 19.98
N ILE A 111 7.14 -8.04 19.96
CA ILE A 111 6.50 -8.51 18.72
C ILE A 111 6.17 -7.34 17.79
N MET A 112 5.67 -6.24 18.33
CA MET A 112 5.35 -5.05 17.53
C MET A 112 6.60 -4.43 16.91
N GLU A 113 7.72 -4.36 17.64
CA GLU A 113 8.97 -3.79 17.09
C GLU A 113 9.60 -4.71 16.05
N LEU A 114 9.53 -6.04 16.22
CA LEU A 114 9.93 -6.99 15.18
C LEU A 114 9.04 -6.83 13.93
N ALA A 115 7.74 -6.63 14.09
CA ALA A 115 6.82 -6.37 13.00
C ALA A 115 7.13 -5.06 12.29
N ARG A 116 7.50 -4.02 13.03
CA ARG A 116 7.94 -2.74 12.47
C ARG A 116 9.22 -2.90 11.64
N ILE A 117 10.19 -3.68 12.13
CA ILE A 117 11.40 -3.97 11.37
C ILE A 117 11.06 -4.71 10.08
N ALA A 118 10.19 -5.72 10.13
CA ALA A 118 9.74 -6.46 8.95
C ALA A 118 9.06 -5.55 7.91
N ASP A 119 8.24 -4.60 8.35
CA ASP A 119 7.59 -3.61 7.51
C ASP A 119 8.62 -2.67 6.83
N HIS A 120 9.59 -2.17 7.59
CA HIS A 120 10.67 -1.35 7.04
C HIS A 120 11.54 -2.11 6.03
N LEU A 121 11.79 -3.40 6.26
CA LEU A 121 12.52 -4.24 5.30
C LEU A 121 11.77 -4.34 3.97
N ILE A 122 10.44 -4.51 3.98
CA ILE A 122 9.63 -4.50 2.76
C ILE A 122 9.65 -3.13 2.09
N CYS A 123 9.37 -2.07 2.83
CA CYS A 123 9.31 -0.72 2.27
C CYS A 123 10.63 -0.36 1.55
N ASN A 124 11.77 -0.56 2.23
CA ASN A 124 13.07 -0.27 1.65
C ASN A 124 13.40 -1.20 0.48
N SER A 125 12.95 -2.46 0.51
CA SER A 125 13.17 -3.41 -0.58
C SER A 125 12.41 -3.00 -1.85
N ILE A 126 11.18 -2.53 -1.73
CA ILE A 126 10.37 -2.07 -2.86
C ILE A 126 10.98 -0.82 -3.49
N VAL A 127 11.44 0.15 -2.67
CA VAL A 127 12.19 1.31 -3.18
C VAL A 127 13.43 0.87 -3.94
N GLY A 128 14.13 -0.17 -3.48
CA GLY A 128 15.25 -0.78 -4.18
C GLY A 128 14.86 -1.33 -5.56
N VAL A 129 13.74 -2.06 -5.65
CA VAL A 129 13.21 -2.58 -6.91
C VAL A 129 12.88 -1.46 -7.87
N ASP A 130 12.15 -0.44 -7.42
CA ASP A 130 11.76 0.71 -8.24
C ASP A 130 12.95 1.49 -8.77
N SER A 131 14.08 1.45 -8.02
CA SER A 131 15.37 2.04 -8.42
C SER A 131 16.25 1.10 -9.24
N GLY A 132 15.79 -0.13 -9.56
CA GLY A 132 16.55 -1.14 -10.31
C GLY A 132 17.52 -1.98 -9.49
N ALA A 133 17.55 -1.86 -8.15
CA ALA A 133 18.47 -2.57 -7.26
C ALA A 133 17.90 -3.91 -6.76
N TYR A 134 17.65 -4.86 -7.67
CA TYR A 134 17.03 -6.16 -7.36
C TYR A 134 17.80 -6.98 -6.32
N SER A 135 19.13 -6.95 -6.33
CA SER A 135 19.92 -7.69 -5.34
C SER A 135 19.66 -7.18 -3.92
N GLY A 136 19.53 -5.86 -3.75
CA GLY A 136 19.17 -5.25 -2.46
C GLY A 136 17.81 -5.73 -1.95
N PHE A 137 16.84 -5.82 -2.83
CA PHE A 137 15.52 -6.39 -2.51
C PHE A 137 15.63 -7.80 -1.94
N LEU A 138 16.36 -8.70 -2.61
CA LEU A 138 16.48 -10.09 -2.19
C LEU A 138 17.13 -10.24 -0.79
N TYR A 139 18.16 -9.46 -0.51
CA TYR A 139 18.80 -9.46 0.82
C TYR A 139 17.85 -8.98 1.92
N LEU A 140 17.13 -7.90 1.70
CA LEU A 140 16.18 -7.38 2.69
C LEU A 140 15.05 -8.36 2.95
N MET A 141 14.56 -9.05 1.91
CA MET A 141 13.52 -10.08 2.06
C MET A 141 14.03 -11.31 2.83
N GLN A 142 15.29 -11.69 2.65
CA GLN A 142 15.91 -12.79 3.43
C GLN A 142 15.91 -12.48 4.94
N TYR A 143 16.26 -11.26 5.35
CA TYR A 143 16.20 -10.85 6.76
C TYR A 143 14.78 -10.83 7.31
N ARG A 144 13.81 -10.49 6.49
CA ARG A 144 12.40 -10.57 6.87
C ARG A 144 11.98 -12.00 7.19
N GLU A 145 12.40 -12.99 6.43
CA GLU A 145 12.10 -14.42 6.69
C GLU A 145 12.63 -14.86 8.05
N LEU A 146 13.83 -14.40 8.47
CA LEU A 146 14.36 -14.70 9.81
C LEU A 146 13.46 -14.17 10.93
N ILE A 147 12.80 -13.02 10.73
CA ILE A 147 11.82 -12.51 11.70
C ILE A 147 10.60 -13.43 11.76
N TYR A 148 10.15 -13.99 10.64
CA TYR A 148 9.02 -14.91 10.62
C TYR A 148 9.32 -16.25 11.29
N GLU A 149 10.56 -16.70 11.27
CA GLU A 149 10.97 -17.88 12.05
C GLU A 149 10.85 -17.67 13.57
N ILE A 150 10.94 -16.42 14.02
CA ILE A 150 10.74 -16.10 15.45
C ILE A 150 9.26 -16.13 15.82
N TYR A 151 8.34 -15.83 14.89
CA TYR A 151 6.90 -15.82 15.12
C TYR A 151 6.30 -17.21 15.14
#